data_fe1eaed69b3d568a4ce6904e907b93f1
#
_entry.id   fe1eaed69b3d568a4ce6904e907b93f1
#
_cell.length_a   1.000
_cell.length_b   1.000
_cell.length_c   1.000
_cell.angle_alpha   90.00
_cell.angle_beta   90.00
_cell.angle_gamma   90.00
#
_symmetry.space_group_name_H-M   'P 1'
#
loop_
_entity.id
_entity.type
_entity.pdbx_description
1 polymer ?
#
loop_
_entity_poly.entity_id
_entity_poly.type
_entity_poly.pdbx_seq_one_letter_code
_entity_poly.pdbx_strand_id
1 'polypeptide(L)'
;GLSGSMTSGIVSQMGRLLPSQDSGFSIPDVIQTDAAINPGNSGGPLLNLRGEVVGINTAIQSRSGEFSGIGFAIPSNTAIKIVPSLIEDGEYHHPWIGISGRDIDPDLARVLELKDAKGFLIITVVDGSPADKAGLKGMTATQVIDGKEYPADGDIIISVDDKEVRKISDILIHLQREKSVGDTMVLGVVRDGEFMHISLELVERPDL
;
A
#
# COMPACT_ATOMS: atom_id res chain seq x y z
N GLY A 1 2.86 -28.96 11.36
CA GLY A 1 1.56 -28.48 11.85
C GLY A 1 0.65 -29.65 12.19
N LEU A 2 -0.37 -29.40 12.99
CA LEU A 2 -1.40 -30.39 13.28
C LEU A 2 -2.41 -30.40 12.10
N SER A 3 -2.53 -31.53 11.41
CA SER A 3 -3.50 -31.66 10.31
C SER A 3 -4.94 -31.59 10.84
N GLY A 4 -5.84 -30.92 10.09
CA GLY A 4 -7.24 -30.79 10.44
C GLY A 4 -7.55 -29.81 11.59
N SER A 5 -6.60 -28.92 11.93
CA SER A 5 -6.86 -27.88 12.93
C SER A 5 -7.63 -26.70 12.35
N MET A 6 -8.57 -26.19 13.13
CA MET A 6 -9.31 -24.95 12.85
C MET A 6 -9.17 -24.00 14.03
N THR A 7 -8.94 -22.74 13.76
CA THR A 7 -8.93 -21.66 14.74
C THR A 7 -10.04 -20.66 14.43
N SER A 8 -10.48 -19.90 15.42
CA SER A 8 -11.54 -18.90 15.25
C SER A 8 -11.11 -17.57 15.85
N GLY A 9 -11.67 -16.50 15.31
CA GLY A 9 -11.43 -15.12 15.74
C GLY A 9 -12.31 -14.17 14.96
N ILE A 10 -11.92 -12.90 14.89
CA ILE A 10 -12.61 -11.84 14.15
C ILE A 10 -11.69 -11.20 13.13
N VAL A 11 -12.26 -10.49 12.17
CA VAL A 11 -11.54 -9.52 11.34
C VAL A 11 -11.28 -8.29 12.19
N SER A 12 -10.04 -8.08 12.58
CA SER A 12 -9.63 -6.94 13.41
C SER A 12 -9.50 -5.66 12.59
N GLN A 13 -9.07 -5.77 11.34
CA GLN A 13 -8.97 -4.65 10.40
C GLN A 13 -8.84 -5.14 8.96
N MET A 14 -9.25 -4.29 8.02
CA MET A 14 -9.03 -4.45 6.58
C MET A 14 -8.17 -3.30 6.04
N GLY A 15 -7.55 -3.51 4.87
CA GLY A 15 -6.80 -2.46 4.20
C GLY A 15 -5.50 -2.08 4.91
N ARG A 16 -4.82 -3.05 5.52
CA ARG A 16 -3.48 -2.82 6.07
C ARG A 16 -2.40 -3.04 5.03
N LEU A 17 -1.25 -2.37 5.24
CA LEU A 17 -0.01 -2.71 4.56
C LEU A 17 0.76 -3.70 5.43
N LEU A 18 1.20 -4.79 4.83
CA LEU A 18 2.12 -5.75 5.45
C LEU A 18 3.51 -5.51 4.84
N PRO A 19 4.48 -4.98 5.61
CA PRO A 19 5.84 -4.81 5.12
C PRO A 19 6.45 -6.16 4.71
N SER A 20 7.01 -6.22 3.51
CA SER A 20 7.82 -7.37 3.07
C SER A 20 9.26 -7.17 3.51
N GLN A 21 9.88 -8.22 4.07
CA GLN A 21 11.28 -8.17 4.50
C GLN A 21 12.25 -8.35 3.33
N ASP A 22 11.81 -9.01 2.27
CA ASP A 22 12.68 -9.45 1.19
C ASP A 22 12.70 -8.51 -0.03
N SER A 23 11.62 -7.74 -0.26
CA SER A 23 11.46 -6.97 -1.52
C SER A 23 11.47 -5.46 -1.36
N GLY A 24 11.58 -4.93 -0.14
CA GLY A 24 11.47 -3.47 0.12
C GLY A 24 10.07 -2.89 -0.16
N PHE A 25 9.13 -3.69 -0.66
CA PHE A 25 7.74 -3.30 -0.91
C PHE A 25 6.82 -3.82 0.19
N SER A 26 5.66 -3.19 0.34
CA SER A 26 4.61 -3.67 1.23
C SER A 26 3.54 -4.41 0.44
N ILE A 27 2.98 -5.47 1.04
CA ILE A 27 1.79 -6.13 0.50
C ILE A 27 0.58 -5.31 0.95
N PRO A 28 -0.15 -4.68 0.02
CA PRO A 28 -1.30 -3.85 0.37
C PRO A 28 -2.56 -4.67 0.61
N ASP A 29 -3.54 -4.03 1.25
CA ASP A 29 -4.91 -4.52 1.40
C ASP A 29 -5.06 -5.83 2.17
N VAL A 30 -4.15 -6.16 3.10
CA VAL A 30 -4.30 -7.40 3.88
C VAL A 30 -5.40 -7.28 4.94
N ILE A 31 -6.04 -8.42 5.20
CA ILE A 31 -6.99 -8.62 6.31
C ILE A 31 -6.18 -8.93 7.55
N GLN A 32 -6.40 -8.19 8.64
CA GLN A 32 -5.88 -8.52 9.96
C GLN A 32 -6.94 -9.32 10.73
N THR A 33 -6.50 -10.39 11.40
CA THR A 33 -7.35 -11.24 12.25
C THR A 33 -6.64 -11.60 13.55
N ASP A 34 -7.39 -11.87 14.60
CA ASP A 34 -6.91 -12.46 15.85
C ASP A 34 -7.14 -13.99 15.90
N ALA A 35 -7.73 -14.59 14.86
CA ALA A 35 -7.72 -16.02 14.69
C ALA A 35 -6.27 -16.54 14.64
N ALA A 36 -5.93 -17.52 15.45
CA ALA A 36 -4.55 -17.97 15.60
C ALA A 36 -4.01 -18.55 14.28
N ILE A 37 -3.03 -17.87 13.70
CA ILE A 37 -2.26 -18.33 12.54
C ILE A 37 -0.90 -18.81 13.06
N ASN A 38 -0.55 -20.05 12.77
CA ASN A 38 0.71 -20.67 13.15
C ASN A 38 1.33 -21.38 11.94
N PRO A 39 2.61 -21.75 11.98
CA PRO A 39 3.24 -22.55 10.94
C PRO A 39 2.41 -23.80 10.60
N GLY A 40 2.05 -23.93 9.31
CA GLY A 40 1.14 -24.93 8.77
C GLY A 40 -0.26 -24.42 8.42
N ASN A 41 -0.67 -23.20 8.88
CA ASN A 41 -1.91 -22.57 8.46
C ASN A 41 -1.72 -21.64 7.26
N SER A 42 -0.48 -21.19 6.99
CA SER A 42 -0.18 -20.34 5.82
C SER A 42 -0.53 -21.08 4.53
N GLY A 43 -1.17 -20.38 3.60
CA GLY A 43 -1.77 -20.94 2.39
C GLY A 43 -3.16 -21.54 2.60
N GLY A 44 -3.59 -21.76 3.85
CA GLY A 44 -4.95 -22.21 4.18
C GLY A 44 -5.98 -21.08 4.10
N PRO A 45 -7.28 -21.41 3.99
CA PRO A 45 -8.34 -20.43 3.84
C PRO A 45 -8.67 -19.73 5.16
N LEU A 46 -8.94 -18.42 5.07
CA LEU A 46 -9.74 -17.68 6.06
C LEU A 46 -11.20 -17.73 5.62
N LEU A 47 -12.07 -18.30 6.47
CA LEU A 47 -13.47 -18.54 6.15
C LEU A 47 -14.38 -17.59 6.94
N ASN A 48 -15.51 -17.21 6.35
CA ASN A 48 -16.61 -16.57 7.09
C ASN A 48 -17.54 -17.61 7.72
N LEU A 49 -18.56 -17.14 8.44
CA LEU A 49 -19.54 -18.04 9.10
C LEU A 49 -20.42 -18.86 8.15
N ARG A 50 -20.38 -18.57 6.83
CA ARG A 50 -21.08 -19.35 5.79
C ARG A 50 -20.16 -20.39 5.13
N GLY A 51 -18.90 -20.49 5.56
CA GLY A 51 -17.89 -21.37 4.97
C GLY A 51 -17.33 -20.83 3.65
N GLU A 52 -17.55 -19.56 3.31
CA GLU A 52 -16.99 -18.92 2.12
C GLU A 52 -15.56 -18.44 2.39
N VAL A 53 -14.67 -18.61 1.43
CA VAL A 53 -13.27 -18.14 1.52
C VAL A 53 -13.23 -16.62 1.36
N VAL A 54 -12.86 -15.91 2.42
CA VAL A 54 -12.70 -14.45 2.42
C VAL A 54 -11.23 -14.03 2.34
N GLY A 55 -10.31 -14.96 2.56
CA GLY A 55 -8.88 -14.69 2.43
C GLY A 55 -8.02 -15.94 2.45
N ILE A 56 -6.72 -15.76 2.20
CA ILE A 56 -5.68 -16.79 2.26
C ILE A 56 -4.70 -16.39 3.35
N ASN A 57 -4.54 -17.22 4.38
CA ASN A 57 -3.62 -16.96 5.49
C ASN A 57 -2.18 -16.85 4.99
N THR A 58 -1.44 -15.81 5.40
CA THR A 58 -0.10 -15.59 4.87
C THR A 58 0.96 -15.43 5.95
N ALA A 59 0.76 -14.55 6.92
CA ALA A 59 1.80 -14.17 7.87
C ALA A 59 1.24 -13.86 9.26
N ILE A 60 2.14 -13.81 10.24
CA ILE A 60 1.88 -13.27 11.57
C ILE A 60 2.82 -12.09 11.83
N GLN A 61 2.38 -11.16 12.67
CA GLN A 61 3.27 -10.17 13.26
C GLN A 61 3.78 -10.75 14.60
N SER A 62 5.03 -11.16 14.61
CA SER A 62 5.62 -11.79 15.81
C SER A 62 7.11 -11.47 15.91
N ARG A 63 7.58 -11.28 17.14
CA ARG A 63 9.02 -11.17 17.45
C ARG A 63 9.64 -12.54 17.78
N SER A 64 8.84 -13.49 18.25
CA SER A 64 9.27 -14.84 18.64
C SER A 64 9.05 -15.89 17.56
N GLY A 65 8.35 -15.56 16.45
CA GLY A 65 7.88 -16.52 15.47
C GLY A 65 6.59 -17.26 15.87
N GLU A 66 6.06 -16.99 17.06
CA GLU A 66 4.79 -17.55 17.53
C GLU A 66 3.66 -16.53 17.39
N PHE A 67 2.43 -17.00 17.24
CA PHE A 67 1.25 -16.15 17.15
C PHE A 67 1.07 -15.32 18.43
N SER A 68 0.96 -14.01 18.27
CA SER A 68 0.81 -13.02 19.36
C SER A 68 -0.49 -12.21 19.28
N GLY A 69 -1.55 -12.78 18.69
CA GLY A 69 -2.84 -12.11 18.52
C GLY A 69 -2.98 -11.30 17.23
N ILE A 70 -1.98 -11.32 16.33
CA ILE A 70 -2.02 -10.60 15.07
C ILE A 70 -1.61 -11.52 13.93
N GLY A 71 -2.59 -11.89 13.11
CA GLY A 71 -2.42 -12.64 11.88
C GLY A 71 -2.89 -11.85 10.67
N PHE A 72 -2.40 -12.19 9.48
CA PHE A 72 -2.72 -11.55 8.22
C PHE A 72 -3.15 -12.57 7.17
N ALA A 73 -4.13 -12.18 6.36
CA ALA A 73 -4.57 -12.93 5.20
C ALA A 73 -4.67 -12.02 3.97
N ILE A 74 -4.35 -12.55 2.81
CA ILE A 74 -4.59 -11.92 1.52
C ILE A 74 -6.09 -12.01 1.22
N PRO A 75 -6.81 -10.93 0.88
CA PRO A 75 -8.22 -10.98 0.54
C PRO A 75 -8.50 -11.90 -0.66
N SER A 76 -9.62 -12.62 -0.63
CA SER A 76 -10.02 -13.48 -1.76
C SER A 76 -10.20 -12.70 -3.07
N ASN A 77 -10.63 -11.44 -3.02
CA ASN A 77 -10.72 -10.57 -4.21
C ASN A 77 -9.34 -10.32 -4.85
N THR A 78 -8.30 -10.16 -4.04
CA THR A 78 -6.91 -10.06 -4.54
C THR A 78 -6.48 -11.36 -5.19
N ALA A 79 -6.79 -12.50 -4.58
CA ALA A 79 -6.49 -13.81 -5.16
C ALA A 79 -7.22 -14.02 -6.50
N ILE A 80 -8.49 -13.67 -6.60
CA ILE A 80 -9.29 -13.76 -7.84
C ILE A 80 -8.65 -12.92 -8.96
N LYS A 81 -8.11 -11.75 -8.63
CA LYS A 81 -7.45 -10.86 -9.60
C LYS A 81 -6.09 -11.41 -10.08
N ILE A 82 -5.31 -11.99 -9.17
CA ILE A 82 -3.90 -12.36 -9.43
C ILE A 82 -3.74 -13.79 -9.98
N VAL A 83 -4.51 -14.75 -9.42
CA VAL A 83 -4.34 -16.17 -9.71
C VAL A 83 -4.44 -16.54 -11.20
N PRO A 84 -5.33 -15.92 -12.02
CA PRO A 84 -5.35 -16.20 -13.45
C PRO A 84 -3.99 -15.98 -14.14
N SER A 85 -3.34 -14.82 -13.89
CA SER A 85 -2.00 -14.54 -14.47
C SER A 85 -0.94 -15.52 -13.96
N LEU A 86 -1.00 -15.91 -12.67
CA LEU A 86 -0.08 -16.91 -12.13
C LEU A 86 -0.23 -18.28 -12.78
N ILE A 87 -1.45 -18.64 -13.22
CA ILE A 87 -1.71 -19.91 -13.93
C ILE A 87 -1.27 -19.84 -15.39
N GLU A 88 -1.52 -18.71 -16.06
CA GLU A 88 -1.25 -18.53 -17.50
C GLU A 88 0.23 -18.21 -17.77
N ASP A 89 0.78 -17.26 -17.01
CA ASP A 89 2.09 -16.65 -17.27
C ASP A 89 3.17 -17.07 -16.26
N GLY A 90 2.76 -17.63 -15.11
CA GLY A 90 3.65 -17.96 -13.99
C GLY A 90 3.97 -16.78 -13.08
N GLU A 91 3.55 -15.57 -13.45
CA GLU A 91 3.81 -14.32 -12.69
C GLU A 91 2.63 -13.35 -12.77
N TYR A 92 2.66 -12.33 -11.91
CA TYR A 92 1.70 -11.23 -11.93
C TYR A 92 2.43 -9.89 -12.02
N HIS A 93 2.12 -9.12 -13.07
CA HIS A 93 2.70 -7.81 -13.32
C HIS A 93 2.04 -6.75 -12.44
N HIS A 94 2.77 -6.30 -11.42
CA HIS A 94 2.27 -5.28 -10.49
C HIS A 94 2.30 -3.88 -11.12
N PRO A 95 1.18 -3.13 -11.10
CA PRO A 95 1.19 -1.74 -11.57
C PRO A 95 2.03 -0.87 -10.66
N TRP A 96 2.77 0.07 -11.25
CA TRP A 96 3.73 0.91 -10.56
C TRP A 96 3.67 2.36 -11.02
N ILE A 97 3.94 3.30 -10.08
CA ILE A 97 3.93 4.75 -10.30
C ILE A 97 5.35 5.28 -10.43
N GLY A 98 6.26 4.81 -9.59
CA GLY A 98 7.66 5.27 -9.55
C GLY A 98 7.91 6.43 -8.58
N ILE A 99 7.29 6.41 -7.42
CA ILE A 99 7.49 7.39 -6.35
C ILE A 99 7.89 6.73 -5.04
N SER A 100 8.61 7.49 -4.21
CA SER A 100 8.74 7.21 -2.79
C SER A 100 8.50 8.48 -1.98
N GLY A 101 8.15 8.34 -0.71
CA GLY A 101 7.83 9.50 0.10
C GLY A 101 7.38 9.14 1.51
N ARG A 102 6.63 10.05 2.12
CA ARG A 102 6.13 9.88 3.48
C ARG A 102 4.72 10.41 3.65
N ASP A 103 4.00 9.81 4.58
CA ASP A 103 2.69 10.30 4.99
C ASP A 103 2.82 11.66 5.68
N ILE A 104 1.82 12.53 5.50
CA ILE A 104 1.72 13.81 6.18
C ILE A 104 1.29 13.55 7.63
N ASP A 105 2.21 13.71 8.56
CA ASP A 105 1.92 13.73 10.00
C ASP A 105 1.59 15.17 10.49
N PRO A 106 1.09 15.36 11.73
CA PRO A 106 0.74 16.68 12.23
C PRO A 106 1.90 17.68 12.28
N ASP A 107 3.13 17.22 12.53
CA ASP A 107 4.31 18.08 12.52
C ASP A 107 4.63 18.57 11.12
N LEU A 108 4.62 17.67 10.14
CA LEU A 108 4.84 18.01 8.74
C LEU A 108 3.72 18.91 8.18
N ALA A 109 2.46 18.64 8.56
CA ALA A 109 1.34 19.50 8.16
C ALA A 109 1.52 20.94 8.64
N ARG A 110 2.00 21.13 9.88
CA ARG A 110 2.30 22.46 10.43
C ARG A 110 3.46 23.13 9.68
N VAL A 111 4.51 22.37 9.35
CA VAL A 111 5.70 22.87 8.64
C VAL A 111 5.37 23.30 7.21
N LEU A 112 4.49 22.56 6.54
CA LEU A 112 4.03 22.83 5.16
C LEU A 112 2.78 23.73 5.11
N GLU A 113 2.36 24.30 6.24
CA GLU A 113 1.17 25.17 6.38
C GLU A 113 -0.12 24.55 5.81
N LEU A 114 -0.26 23.23 5.95
CA LEU A 114 -1.44 22.50 5.49
C LEU A 114 -2.58 22.59 6.52
N LYS A 115 -3.82 22.61 6.04
CA LYS A 115 -5.01 22.63 6.92
C LYS A 115 -5.20 21.34 7.71
N ASP A 116 -4.86 20.20 7.11
CA ASP A 116 -5.07 18.86 7.65
C ASP A 116 -3.80 18.02 7.52
N ALA A 117 -3.57 17.12 8.49
CA ALA A 117 -2.51 16.11 8.44
C ALA A 117 -2.95 14.92 7.58
N LYS A 118 -3.09 15.15 6.28
CA LYS A 118 -3.54 14.16 5.29
C LYS A 118 -2.76 14.30 3.99
N GLY A 119 -2.54 13.18 3.33
CA GLY A 119 -1.87 13.10 2.05
C GLY A 119 -0.54 12.36 2.13
N PHE A 120 0.08 12.23 0.98
CA PHE A 120 1.38 11.59 0.81
C PHE A 120 2.32 12.55 0.09
N LEU A 121 3.38 12.98 0.79
CA LEU A 121 4.42 13.84 0.23
C LEU A 121 5.42 13.00 -0.57
N ILE A 122 5.64 13.38 -1.83
CA ILE A 122 6.64 12.75 -2.70
C ILE A 122 8.03 13.27 -2.30
N ILE A 123 8.89 12.36 -1.87
CA ILE A 123 10.30 12.65 -1.59
C ILE A 123 11.15 12.39 -2.83
N THR A 124 10.91 11.28 -3.51
CA THR A 124 11.68 10.88 -4.70
C THR A 124 10.74 10.47 -5.82
N VAL A 125 11.06 10.90 -7.02
CA VAL A 125 10.49 10.39 -8.27
C VAL A 125 11.59 9.61 -8.97
N VAL A 126 11.29 8.39 -9.43
CA VAL A 126 12.25 7.54 -10.12
C VAL A 126 12.36 7.99 -11.58
N ASP A 127 13.56 8.21 -12.05
CA ASP A 127 13.83 8.64 -13.43
C ASP A 127 13.23 7.66 -14.45
N GLY A 128 12.57 8.18 -15.48
CA GLY A 128 11.91 7.40 -16.53
C GLY A 128 10.62 6.70 -16.11
N SER A 129 10.21 6.81 -14.85
CA SER A 129 8.96 6.24 -14.34
C SER A 129 7.71 6.94 -14.91
N PRO A 130 6.50 6.37 -14.71
CA PRO A 130 5.24 7.05 -14.98
C PRO A 130 5.13 8.41 -14.29
N ALA A 131 5.57 8.49 -13.04
CA ALA A 131 5.56 9.72 -12.25
C ALA A 131 6.45 10.81 -12.89
N ASP A 132 7.67 10.45 -13.29
CA ASP A 132 8.60 11.36 -13.96
C ASP A 132 8.04 11.86 -15.30
N LYS A 133 7.56 10.95 -16.15
CA LYS A 133 6.95 11.29 -17.44
C LYS A 133 5.71 12.17 -17.31
N ALA A 134 4.95 12.01 -16.22
CA ALA A 134 3.79 12.85 -15.92
C ALA A 134 4.16 14.20 -15.28
N GLY A 135 5.44 14.43 -14.96
CA GLY A 135 5.93 15.67 -14.39
C GLY A 135 5.61 15.84 -12.90
N LEU A 136 5.47 14.73 -12.16
CA LEU A 136 5.45 14.77 -10.70
C LEU A 136 6.80 15.23 -10.16
N LYS A 137 6.78 15.95 -9.03
CA LYS A 137 7.99 16.51 -8.41
C LYS A 137 8.23 15.90 -7.04
N GLY A 138 9.41 15.39 -6.84
CA GLY A 138 9.93 15.02 -5.51
C GLY A 138 10.44 16.25 -4.76
N MET A 139 10.81 16.03 -3.51
CA MET A 139 11.45 17.03 -2.66
C MET A 139 12.80 17.45 -3.26
N THR A 140 13.06 18.75 -3.30
CA THR A 140 14.35 19.33 -3.71
C THR A 140 15.03 20.12 -2.60
N ALA A 141 14.30 20.53 -1.58
CA ALA A 141 14.79 21.33 -0.48
C ALA A 141 14.33 20.80 0.88
N THR A 142 15.13 21.06 1.89
CA THR A 142 14.80 20.82 3.29
C THR A 142 14.88 22.11 4.10
N GLN A 143 14.18 22.17 5.22
CA GLN A 143 14.21 23.26 6.18
C GLN A 143 14.41 22.72 7.61
N VAL A 144 15.09 23.47 8.43
CA VAL A 144 15.34 23.11 9.83
C VAL A 144 14.41 23.91 10.74
N ILE A 145 13.56 23.22 11.49
CA ILE A 145 12.65 23.82 12.48
C ILE A 145 12.90 23.11 13.81
N ASP A 146 13.16 23.88 14.87
CA ASP A 146 13.44 23.36 16.21
C ASP A 146 14.52 22.24 16.24
N GLY A 147 15.56 22.39 15.38
CA GLY A 147 16.68 21.45 15.28
C GLY A 147 16.35 20.15 14.55
N LYS A 148 15.16 20.01 13.96
CA LYS A 148 14.76 18.88 13.11
C LYS A 148 14.69 19.31 11.66
N GLU A 149 15.13 18.44 10.78
CA GLU A 149 15.07 18.64 9.33
C GLU A 149 13.74 18.13 8.78
N TYR A 150 13.09 18.97 7.98
CA TYR A 150 11.81 18.68 7.32
C TYR A 150 11.90 18.96 5.82
N PRO A 151 11.14 18.23 4.98
CA PRO A 151 10.91 18.63 3.60
C PRO A 151 10.33 20.05 3.53
N ALA A 152 10.82 20.84 2.56
CA ALA A 152 10.34 22.20 2.33
C ALA A 152 9.48 22.33 1.08
N ASP A 153 9.53 21.33 0.19
CA ASP A 153 8.81 21.27 -1.08
C ASP A 153 8.49 19.82 -1.47
N GLY A 154 7.95 19.64 -2.66
CA GLY A 154 7.52 18.37 -3.24
C GLY A 154 6.00 18.30 -3.40
N ASP A 155 5.57 17.47 -4.33
CA ASP A 155 4.15 17.25 -4.58
C ASP A 155 3.50 16.48 -3.43
N ILE A 156 2.30 16.90 -3.03
CA ILE A 156 1.49 16.20 -2.03
C ILE A 156 0.30 15.57 -2.73
N ILE A 157 0.24 14.24 -2.76
CA ILE A 157 -0.91 13.51 -3.30
C ILE A 157 -2.02 13.51 -2.26
N ILE A 158 -3.19 14.04 -2.61
CA ILE A 158 -4.38 14.14 -1.76
C ILE A 158 -5.60 13.37 -2.30
N SER A 159 -5.56 12.95 -3.56
CA SER A 159 -6.56 12.04 -4.13
C SER A 159 -5.98 11.16 -5.23
N VAL A 160 -6.65 10.02 -5.48
CA VAL A 160 -6.39 9.09 -6.57
C VAL A 160 -7.74 8.67 -7.17
N ASP A 161 -7.94 8.93 -8.49
CA ASP A 161 -9.21 8.70 -9.18
C ASP A 161 -10.41 9.19 -8.34
N ASP A 162 -10.35 10.44 -7.89
CA ASP A 162 -11.33 11.14 -7.03
C ASP A 162 -11.53 10.56 -5.63
N LYS A 163 -10.79 9.51 -5.24
CA LYS A 163 -10.80 8.98 -3.86
C LYS A 163 -9.78 9.71 -2.99
N GLU A 164 -10.19 10.14 -1.79
CA GLU A 164 -9.30 10.81 -0.83
C GLU A 164 -8.08 9.94 -0.47
N VAL A 165 -6.91 10.55 -0.51
CA VAL A 165 -5.65 9.97 -0.04
C VAL A 165 -5.26 10.63 1.28
N ARG A 166 -5.18 9.86 2.34
CA ARG A 166 -4.70 10.30 3.67
C ARG A 166 -3.29 9.84 3.94
N LYS A 167 -2.87 8.74 3.29
CA LYS A 167 -1.56 8.10 3.47
C LYS A 167 -1.25 7.18 2.30
N ILE A 168 -0.02 6.70 2.22
CA ILE A 168 0.45 5.80 1.15
C ILE A 168 -0.42 4.55 0.99
N SER A 169 -0.95 4.00 2.09
CA SER A 169 -1.79 2.81 2.01
C SER A 169 -3.03 3.01 1.15
N ASP A 170 -3.61 4.23 1.11
CA ASP A 170 -4.80 4.50 0.31
C ASP A 170 -4.48 4.41 -1.19
N ILE A 171 -3.30 4.90 -1.60
CA ILE A 171 -2.79 4.77 -2.97
C ILE A 171 -2.53 3.31 -3.34
N LEU A 172 -1.80 2.58 -2.48
CA LEU A 172 -1.41 1.19 -2.77
C LEU A 172 -2.61 0.25 -2.79
N ILE A 173 -3.60 0.47 -1.91
CA ILE A 173 -4.86 -0.30 -1.90
C ILE A 173 -5.66 -0.02 -3.16
N HIS A 174 -5.73 1.26 -3.60
CA HIS A 174 -6.39 1.61 -4.85
C HIS A 174 -5.74 0.93 -6.06
N LEU A 175 -4.40 0.98 -6.16
CA LEU A 175 -3.65 0.27 -7.18
C LEU A 175 -3.98 -1.24 -7.17
N GLN A 176 -3.93 -1.86 -5.98
CA GLN A 176 -4.18 -3.30 -5.85
C GLN A 176 -5.59 -3.71 -6.26
N ARG A 177 -6.59 -2.92 -5.87
CA ARG A 177 -8.00 -3.26 -6.12
C ARG A 177 -8.46 -2.94 -7.53
N GLU A 178 -8.08 -1.76 -8.04
CA GLU A 178 -8.76 -1.11 -9.17
C GLU A 178 -7.90 -0.98 -10.43
N LYS A 179 -6.57 -1.19 -10.32
CA LYS A 179 -5.64 -0.90 -11.40
C LYS A 179 -4.82 -2.09 -11.85
N SER A 180 -4.46 -2.07 -13.12
CA SER A 180 -3.55 -3.01 -13.78
C SER A 180 -2.48 -2.25 -14.56
N VAL A 181 -1.45 -2.94 -15.04
CA VAL A 181 -0.45 -2.39 -15.96
C VAL A 181 -1.16 -1.92 -17.24
N GLY A 182 -0.81 -0.72 -17.72
CA GLY A 182 -1.43 -0.05 -18.88
C GLY A 182 -2.64 0.82 -18.53
N ASP A 183 -3.19 0.74 -17.31
CA ASP A 183 -4.30 1.60 -16.91
C ASP A 183 -3.83 3.04 -16.66
N THR A 184 -4.71 3.99 -16.98
CA THR A 184 -4.53 5.39 -16.60
C THR A 184 -5.00 5.61 -15.17
N MET A 185 -4.24 6.40 -14.40
CA MET A 185 -4.59 6.85 -13.06
C MET A 185 -4.48 8.37 -12.97
N VAL A 186 -5.44 9.00 -12.31
CA VAL A 186 -5.47 10.45 -12.09
C VAL A 186 -5.12 10.74 -10.63
N LEU A 187 -4.07 11.51 -10.40
CA LEU A 187 -3.67 11.99 -9.09
C LEU A 187 -4.15 13.43 -8.89
N GLY A 188 -4.84 13.69 -7.77
CA GLY A 188 -5.02 15.05 -7.27
C GLY A 188 -3.84 15.43 -6.40
N VAL A 189 -3.13 16.46 -6.83
CA VAL A 189 -1.85 16.88 -6.25
C VAL A 189 -1.93 18.33 -5.80
N VAL A 190 -1.32 18.63 -4.65
CA VAL A 190 -1.03 20.00 -4.21
C VAL A 190 0.45 20.27 -4.46
N ARG A 191 0.74 21.29 -5.26
CA ARG A 191 2.08 21.80 -5.58
C ARG A 191 2.12 23.30 -5.33
N ASP A 192 3.03 23.77 -4.51
CA ASP A 192 3.18 25.20 -4.17
C ASP A 192 1.86 25.86 -3.70
N GLY A 193 1.02 25.10 -2.97
CA GLY A 193 -0.28 25.52 -2.49
C GLY A 193 -1.42 25.48 -3.53
N GLU A 194 -1.14 25.14 -4.78
CA GLU A 194 -2.15 25.01 -5.84
C GLU A 194 -2.53 23.54 -6.08
N PHE A 195 -3.86 23.32 -6.22
CA PHE A 195 -4.38 22.00 -6.55
C PHE A 195 -4.37 21.77 -8.07
N MET A 196 -3.95 20.59 -8.49
CA MET A 196 -3.96 20.17 -9.90
C MET A 196 -4.25 18.67 -10.04
N HIS A 197 -4.72 18.27 -11.22
CA HIS A 197 -4.81 16.87 -11.59
C HIS A 197 -3.65 16.49 -12.50
N ILE A 198 -3.00 15.38 -12.20
CA ILE A 198 -1.92 14.81 -13.00
C ILE A 198 -2.34 13.39 -13.39
N SER A 199 -2.41 13.15 -14.70
CA SER A 199 -2.75 11.83 -15.24
C SER A 199 -1.48 11.09 -15.64
N LEU A 200 -1.39 9.80 -15.33
CA LEU A 200 -0.26 8.95 -15.70
C LEU A 200 -0.75 7.55 -16.11
N GLU A 201 0.01 6.91 -16.99
CA GLU A 201 -0.19 5.53 -17.40
C GLU A 201 0.69 4.63 -16.54
N LEU A 202 0.09 3.62 -15.91
CA LEU A 202 0.79 2.68 -15.05
C LEU A 202 1.61 1.69 -15.88
N VAL A 203 2.85 1.46 -15.47
CA VAL A 203 3.73 0.44 -16.05
C VAL A 203 3.95 -0.69 -15.05
N GLU A 204 4.54 -1.75 -15.53
CA GLU A 204 5.01 -2.83 -14.68
C GLU A 204 6.10 -2.34 -13.71
N ARG A 205 6.01 -2.80 -12.46
CA ARG A 205 7.02 -2.54 -11.45
C ARG A 205 8.33 -3.24 -11.83
N PRO A 206 9.45 -2.52 -11.91
CA PRO A 206 10.75 -3.12 -12.23
C PRO A 206 11.17 -4.13 -11.15
N ASP A 207 11.86 -5.18 -11.57
CA ASP A 207 12.58 -6.08 -10.68
C ASP A 207 13.73 -5.31 -9.99
N LEU A 208 13.93 -5.56 -8.69
CA LEU A 208 14.99 -4.93 -7.89
C LEU A 208 16.24 -5.81 -7.83
#